data_6c1c9b7058984f8d069a2acd92ecb0f0
#
_entry.id   6c1c9b7058984f8d069a2acd92ecb0f0
#
_cell.length_a   1.000
_cell.length_b   1.000
_cell.length_c   1.000
_cell.angle_alpha   90.00
_cell.angle_beta   90.00
_cell.angle_gamma   90.00
#
_symmetry.space_group_name_H-M   'P 1'
#
loop_
_entity.id
_entity.type
_entity.pdbx_description
1 polymer ?
#
loop_
_entity_poly.entity_id
_entity_poly.type
_entity_poly.pdbx_seq_one_letter_code
_entity_poly.pdbx_strand_id
1 'polypeptide(L)'
;MSRLNVPLVVFAGIMLTAGPGLAQQRLPTIPPEQYTAEQKKAAEDFLAARKVPVFGPFEPMMHSPEVMSIARSTGDYLRYHSAIGNTLSELVVLVTAREWSQDYEWFVHQPIALKAGISKDITDAIADGRRPVTMSADEEIVYDFTIELQKNKRVSDATFSRAEQRFGKKGVVDMVGISGYYTSLAMQLNTARYQFSGEGPRLSRFPN
;
A
#
# COMPACT_ATOMS: atom_id res chain seq x y z
N MET A 1 62.00 -49.56 12.35
CA MET A 1 61.57 -48.17 12.00
C MET A 1 60.28 -48.27 11.20
N SER A 2 59.18 -48.22 11.92
CA SER A 2 57.84 -48.33 11.31
C SER A 2 57.30 -46.97 11.03
N ARG A 3 56.94 -46.67 9.75
CA ARG A 3 56.32 -45.38 9.33
C ARG A 3 54.81 -45.50 9.43
N LEU A 4 54.19 -44.76 10.32
CA LEU A 4 52.73 -44.61 10.36
C LEU A 4 52.28 -43.73 9.19
N ASN A 5 51.44 -44.28 8.31
CA ASN A 5 50.70 -43.52 7.33
C ASN A 5 49.42 -42.98 7.99
N VAL A 6 49.28 -41.67 8.09
CA VAL A 6 48.04 -40.99 8.52
C VAL A 6 47.28 -40.60 7.25
N PRO A 7 46.01 -41.01 7.09
CA PRO A 7 45.22 -40.59 5.94
C PRO A 7 44.76 -39.14 6.11
N LEU A 8 45.00 -38.32 5.07
CA LEU A 8 44.50 -36.96 4.97
C LEU A 8 42.99 -36.99 4.63
N VAL A 9 42.15 -36.63 5.62
CA VAL A 9 40.71 -36.46 5.39
C VAL A 9 40.46 -35.07 4.80
N VAL A 10 40.15 -35.02 3.53
CA VAL A 10 39.73 -33.77 2.85
C VAL A 10 38.27 -33.55 3.16
N PHE A 11 37.97 -32.56 3.99
CA PHE A 11 36.60 -32.05 4.17
C PHE A 11 36.23 -31.19 2.94
N ALA A 12 35.42 -31.74 2.05
CA ALA A 12 34.77 -30.97 0.99
C ALA A 12 33.68 -30.12 1.62
N GLY A 13 33.99 -28.84 1.86
CA GLY A 13 32.99 -27.84 2.28
C GLY A 13 31.96 -27.62 1.18
N ILE A 14 30.74 -28.07 1.41
CA ILE A 14 29.59 -27.70 0.53
C ILE A 14 29.31 -26.22 0.78
N MET A 15 29.74 -25.36 -0.15
CA MET A 15 29.27 -23.98 -0.21
C MET A 15 27.81 -24.02 -0.68
N LEU A 16 26.86 -23.88 0.27
CA LEU A 16 25.50 -23.50 -0.09
C LEU A 16 25.56 -22.09 -0.66
N THR A 17 25.42 -21.95 -1.96
CA THR A 17 25.11 -20.68 -2.62
C THR A 17 23.67 -20.35 -2.25
N ALA A 18 23.47 -19.45 -1.27
CA ALA A 18 22.18 -18.84 -1.03
C ALA A 18 21.81 -18.06 -2.30
N GLY A 19 20.83 -18.56 -3.06
CA GLY A 19 20.18 -17.81 -4.12
C GLY A 19 19.62 -16.50 -3.53
N PRO A 20 19.25 -15.50 -4.35
CA PRO A 20 18.65 -14.26 -3.86
C PRO A 20 17.36 -14.60 -3.12
N GLY A 21 17.46 -14.81 -1.83
CA GLY A 21 16.32 -15.05 -0.94
C GLY A 21 15.45 -13.81 -0.95
N LEU A 22 14.14 -13.96 -1.18
CA LEU A 22 13.18 -12.90 -0.91
C LEU A 22 13.50 -12.32 0.47
N ALA A 23 13.65 -10.99 0.54
CA ALA A 23 13.99 -10.34 1.81
C ALA A 23 12.94 -10.72 2.87
N GLN A 24 13.38 -11.29 3.99
CA GLN A 24 12.50 -11.77 5.06
C GLN A 24 11.55 -10.68 5.54
N GLN A 25 10.27 -11.01 5.68
CA GLN A 25 9.25 -10.14 6.25
C GLN A 25 9.65 -9.76 7.68
N ARG A 26 9.61 -8.46 8.01
CA ARG A 26 10.06 -7.94 9.33
C ARG A 26 8.97 -7.98 10.39
N LEU A 27 7.71 -7.80 9.98
CA LEU A 27 6.52 -7.90 10.83
C LEU A 27 5.64 -9.03 10.27
N PRO A 28 5.95 -10.30 10.58
CA PRO A 28 5.22 -11.43 10.04
C PRO A 28 3.78 -11.45 10.55
N THR A 29 2.88 -12.00 9.75
CA THR A 29 1.50 -12.28 10.17
C THR A 29 1.51 -13.13 11.44
N ILE A 30 0.79 -12.68 12.46
CA ILE A 30 0.63 -13.42 13.72
C ILE A 30 -0.47 -14.45 13.50
N PRO A 31 -0.21 -15.77 13.70
CA PRO A 31 -1.25 -16.77 13.63
C PRO A 31 -2.36 -16.52 14.67
N PRO A 32 -3.65 -16.69 14.32
CA PRO A 32 -4.77 -16.38 15.23
C PRO A 32 -4.71 -17.10 16.58
N GLU A 33 -4.14 -18.31 16.61
CA GLU A 33 -3.93 -19.09 17.85
C GLU A 33 -2.89 -18.46 18.79
N GLN A 34 -2.07 -17.52 18.30
CA GLN A 34 -1.05 -16.80 19.07
C GLN A 34 -1.50 -15.40 19.50
N TYR A 35 -2.71 -15.00 19.15
CA TYR A 35 -3.22 -13.67 19.50
C TYR A 35 -3.30 -13.47 21.01
N THR A 36 -2.85 -12.31 21.48
CA THR A 36 -3.18 -11.80 22.83
C THR A 36 -4.68 -11.52 22.96
N ALA A 37 -5.15 -11.21 24.14
CA ALA A 37 -6.56 -10.85 24.35
C ALA A 37 -6.96 -9.60 23.55
N GLU A 38 -6.07 -8.59 23.51
CA GLU A 38 -6.26 -7.35 22.76
C GLU A 38 -6.31 -7.60 21.25
N GLN A 39 -5.42 -8.45 20.74
CA GLN A 39 -5.38 -8.82 19.32
C GLN A 39 -6.61 -9.63 18.91
N LYS A 40 -7.08 -10.55 19.75
CA LYS A 40 -8.33 -11.29 19.50
C LYS A 40 -9.51 -10.34 19.38
N LYS A 41 -9.65 -9.43 20.35
CA LYS A 41 -10.71 -8.43 20.31
C LYS A 41 -10.64 -7.56 19.06
N ALA A 42 -9.47 -7.06 18.70
CA ALA A 42 -9.29 -6.23 17.51
C ALA A 42 -9.62 -6.99 16.21
N ALA A 43 -9.25 -8.28 16.11
CA ALA A 43 -9.59 -9.13 14.98
C ALA A 43 -11.11 -9.42 14.91
N GLU A 44 -11.78 -9.64 16.03
CA GLU A 44 -13.24 -9.80 16.11
C GLU A 44 -13.96 -8.52 15.68
N ASP A 45 -13.55 -7.35 16.17
CA ASP A 45 -14.09 -6.05 15.78
C ASP A 45 -13.87 -5.77 14.28
N PHE A 46 -12.71 -6.17 13.75
CA PHE A 46 -12.41 -6.07 12.31
C PHE A 46 -13.36 -6.95 11.49
N LEU A 47 -13.52 -8.21 11.87
CA LEU A 47 -14.42 -9.17 11.21
C LEU A 47 -15.88 -8.70 11.28
N ALA A 48 -16.29 -8.17 12.43
CA ALA A 48 -17.64 -7.63 12.60
C ALA A 48 -17.92 -6.44 11.67
N ALA A 49 -16.91 -5.57 11.47
CA ALA A 49 -17.05 -4.38 10.62
C ALA A 49 -16.96 -4.72 9.12
N ARG A 50 -15.95 -5.49 8.72
CA ARG A 50 -15.63 -5.72 7.29
C ARG A 50 -16.13 -7.03 6.71
N LYS A 51 -16.65 -7.94 7.53
CA LYS A 51 -17.15 -9.28 7.15
C LYS A 51 -16.10 -10.21 6.55
N VAL A 52 -14.82 -9.88 6.73
CA VAL A 52 -13.66 -10.67 6.33
C VAL A 52 -12.62 -10.65 7.45
N PRO A 53 -11.75 -11.68 7.56
CA PRO A 53 -10.63 -11.67 8.52
C PRO A 53 -9.68 -10.49 8.28
N VAL A 54 -8.79 -10.23 9.23
CA VAL A 54 -7.69 -9.27 9.08
C VAL A 54 -6.84 -9.64 7.86
N PHE A 55 -6.51 -8.67 7.03
CA PHE A 55 -5.77 -8.87 5.77
C PHE A 55 -4.90 -7.67 5.41
N GLY A 56 -3.94 -7.89 4.51
CA GLY A 56 -3.14 -6.84 3.89
C GLY A 56 -2.41 -5.95 4.89
N PRO A 57 -2.52 -4.61 4.79
CA PRO A 57 -1.80 -3.69 5.67
C PRO A 57 -2.16 -3.85 7.14
N PHE A 58 -3.31 -4.44 7.45
CA PHE A 58 -3.78 -4.66 8.82
C PHE A 58 -3.08 -5.84 9.49
N GLU A 59 -2.53 -6.79 8.73
CA GLU A 59 -1.77 -7.92 9.31
C GLU A 59 -0.52 -7.46 10.05
N PRO A 60 0.41 -6.67 9.48
CA PRO A 60 1.52 -6.14 10.24
C PRO A 60 1.10 -5.16 11.35
N MET A 61 -0.04 -4.49 11.21
CA MET A 61 -0.58 -3.62 12.26
C MET A 61 -1.12 -4.39 13.46
N MET A 62 -1.36 -5.70 13.37
CA MET A 62 -1.76 -6.52 14.52
C MET A 62 -0.70 -6.57 15.62
N HIS A 63 0.54 -6.17 15.35
CA HIS A 63 1.56 -5.94 16.38
C HIS A 63 1.25 -4.71 17.26
N SER A 64 0.28 -3.85 16.85
CA SER A 64 -0.28 -2.74 17.61
C SER A 64 -1.80 -2.66 17.31
N PRO A 65 -2.62 -3.48 17.99
CA PRO A 65 -4.02 -3.66 17.64
C PRO A 65 -4.87 -2.37 17.79
N GLU A 66 -4.45 -1.45 18.63
CA GLU A 66 -5.09 -0.12 18.75
C GLU A 66 -4.86 0.70 17.48
N VAL A 67 -3.64 0.75 16.98
CA VAL A 67 -3.30 1.43 15.71
C VAL A 67 -4.07 0.82 14.55
N MET A 68 -4.14 -0.52 14.48
CA MET A 68 -4.91 -1.25 13.47
C MET A 68 -6.39 -0.85 13.50
N SER A 69 -7.00 -0.80 14.69
CA SER A 69 -8.42 -0.46 14.87
C SER A 69 -8.74 0.97 14.45
N ILE A 70 -7.87 1.94 14.79
CA ILE A 70 -8.02 3.34 14.38
C ILE A 70 -7.82 3.46 12.85
N ALA A 71 -6.78 2.84 12.29
CA ALA A 71 -6.52 2.85 10.86
C ALA A 71 -7.70 2.25 10.07
N ARG A 72 -8.27 1.12 10.53
CA ARG A 72 -9.46 0.52 9.92
C ARG A 72 -10.63 1.49 9.87
N SER A 73 -10.99 2.11 11.01
CA SER A 73 -12.14 3.02 11.07
C SER A 73 -11.94 4.27 10.20
N THR A 74 -10.72 4.81 10.16
CA THR A 74 -10.36 5.91 9.27
C THR A 74 -10.54 5.51 7.80
N GLY A 75 -10.03 4.33 7.42
CA GLY A 75 -10.15 3.81 6.06
C GLY A 75 -11.61 3.55 5.65
N ASP A 76 -12.45 3.07 6.57
CA ASP A 76 -13.88 2.85 6.30
C ASP A 76 -14.59 4.15 5.94
N TYR A 77 -14.32 5.24 6.66
CA TYR A 77 -14.87 6.56 6.32
C TYR A 77 -14.35 7.07 4.97
N LEU A 78 -13.04 7.12 4.80
CA LEU A 78 -12.41 7.73 3.63
C LEU A 78 -12.75 7.01 2.31
N ARG A 79 -12.90 5.69 2.36
CA ARG A 79 -13.25 4.91 1.14
C ARG A 79 -14.72 5.02 0.76
N TYR A 80 -15.63 5.08 1.72
CA TYR A 80 -17.05 4.91 1.45
C TYR A 80 -17.90 6.17 1.69
N HIS A 81 -17.35 7.19 2.34
CA HIS A 81 -18.07 8.41 2.73
C HIS A 81 -17.37 9.70 2.32
N SER A 82 -16.30 9.61 1.54
CA SER A 82 -15.58 10.77 1.02
C SER A 82 -16.46 11.65 0.13
N ALA A 83 -16.32 12.96 0.28
CA ALA A 83 -17.05 13.95 -0.51
C ALA A 83 -16.65 13.99 -2.00
N ILE A 84 -15.49 13.42 -2.37
CA ILE A 84 -15.06 13.35 -3.78
C ILE A 84 -15.61 12.11 -4.52
N GLY A 85 -16.29 11.22 -3.80
CA GLY A 85 -16.85 9.99 -4.37
C GLY A 85 -15.82 8.88 -4.61
N ASN A 86 -16.35 7.68 -4.89
CA ASN A 86 -15.53 6.45 -4.88
C ASN A 86 -14.49 6.42 -6.01
N THR A 87 -14.88 6.82 -7.23
CA THR A 87 -14.00 6.83 -8.41
C THR A 87 -12.77 7.70 -8.20
N LEU A 88 -12.98 8.93 -7.72
CA LEU A 88 -11.88 9.87 -7.49
C LEU A 88 -11.06 9.50 -6.25
N SER A 89 -11.67 8.86 -5.25
CA SER A 89 -10.94 8.29 -4.12
C SER A 89 -9.95 7.22 -4.57
N GLU A 90 -10.36 6.30 -5.45
CA GLU A 90 -9.45 5.29 -6.01
C GLU A 90 -8.31 5.92 -6.85
N LEU A 91 -8.58 7.04 -7.56
CA LEU A 91 -7.51 7.78 -8.24
C LEU A 91 -6.44 8.30 -7.27
N VAL A 92 -6.85 8.89 -6.13
CA VAL A 92 -5.92 9.32 -5.06
C VAL A 92 -5.10 8.14 -4.54
N VAL A 93 -5.76 6.98 -4.34
CA VAL A 93 -5.09 5.75 -3.89
C VAL A 93 -4.01 5.31 -4.88
N LEU A 94 -4.33 5.23 -6.18
CA LEU A 94 -3.38 4.78 -7.20
C LEU A 94 -2.18 5.72 -7.33
N VAL A 95 -2.40 7.04 -7.34
CA VAL A 95 -1.32 8.03 -7.36
C VAL A 95 -0.42 7.87 -6.14
N THR A 96 -1.02 7.72 -4.95
CA THR A 96 -0.27 7.52 -3.71
C THR A 96 0.51 6.21 -3.72
N ALA A 97 -0.12 5.09 -4.13
CA ALA A 97 0.53 3.79 -4.23
C ALA A 97 1.74 3.84 -5.17
N ARG A 98 1.62 4.55 -6.30
CA ARG A 98 2.72 4.73 -7.25
C ARG A 98 3.86 5.54 -6.65
N GLU A 99 3.59 6.68 -6.02
CA GLU A 99 4.62 7.53 -5.41
C GLU A 99 5.40 6.80 -4.30
N TRP A 100 4.78 5.84 -3.62
CA TRP A 100 5.40 4.99 -2.61
C TRP A 100 5.95 3.66 -3.16
N SER A 101 5.78 3.40 -4.47
CA SER A 101 6.09 2.11 -5.12
C SER A 101 5.55 0.92 -4.31
N GLN A 102 4.29 1.05 -3.87
CA GLN A 102 3.65 0.06 -3.01
C GLN A 102 2.80 -0.91 -3.84
N ASP A 103 3.36 -2.10 -4.09
CA ASP A 103 2.77 -3.12 -4.96
C ASP A 103 1.46 -3.70 -4.45
N TYR A 104 1.30 -3.88 -3.13
CA TYR A 104 0.07 -4.45 -2.57
C TYR A 104 -1.12 -3.51 -2.76
N GLU A 105 -0.94 -2.20 -2.47
CA GLU A 105 -1.99 -1.22 -2.67
C GLU A 105 -2.35 -1.09 -4.16
N TRP A 106 -1.36 -1.13 -5.04
CA TRP A 106 -1.61 -1.16 -6.49
C TRP A 106 -2.39 -2.41 -6.91
N PHE A 107 -1.94 -3.58 -6.47
CA PHE A 107 -2.56 -4.88 -6.77
C PHE A 107 -4.05 -4.91 -6.39
N VAL A 108 -4.40 -4.37 -5.22
CA VAL A 108 -5.77 -4.34 -4.73
C VAL A 108 -6.61 -3.27 -5.43
N HIS A 109 -6.04 -2.06 -5.58
CA HIS A 109 -6.83 -0.88 -5.94
C HIS A 109 -6.92 -0.62 -7.45
N GLN A 110 -5.96 -1.06 -8.27
CA GLN A 110 -6.04 -0.88 -9.72
C GLN A 110 -7.28 -1.56 -10.33
N PRO A 111 -7.63 -2.82 -10.02
CA PRO A 111 -8.86 -3.42 -10.51
C PRO A 111 -10.14 -2.73 -9.99
N ILE A 112 -10.10 -2.22 -8.75
CA ILE A 112 -11.24 -1.47 -8.16
C ILE A 112 -11.42 -0.13 -8.90
N ALA A 113 -10.34 0.58 -9.18
CA ALA A 113 -10.36 1.84 -9.92
C ALA A 113 -10.91 1.67 -11.34
N LEU A 114 -10.48 0.63 -12.05
CA LEU A 114 -11.01 0.29 -13.37
C LEU A 114 -12.52 0.01 -13.31
N LYS A 115 -12.96 -0.77 -12.33
CA LYS A 115 -14.39 -1.07 -12.11
C LYS A 115 -15.19 0.18 -11.72
N ALA A 116 -14.57 1.12 -11.01
CA ALA A 116 -15.17 2.39 -10.62
C ALA A 116 -15.24 3.42 -11.76
N GLY A 117 -14.62 3.14 -12.92
CA GLY A 117 -14.70 3.97 -14.12
C GLY A 117 -13.42 4.73 -14.49
N ILE A 118 -12.33 4.59 -13.74
CA ILE A 118 -11.03 5.12 -14.17
C ILE A 118 -10.57 4.32 -15.39
N SER A 119 -10.16 5.00 -16.47
CA SER A 119 -9.75 4.32 -17.69
C SER A 119 -8.42 3.60 -17.55
N LYS A 120 -8.22 2.57 -18.37
CA LYS A 120 -6.95 1.83 -18.41
C LYS A 120 -5.78 2.74 -18.79
N ASP A 121 -5.97 3.68 -19.71
CA ASP A 121 -4.93 4.63 -20.13
C ASP A 121 -4.45 5.50 -18.97
N ILE A 122 -5.37 5.89 -18.07
CA ILE A 122 -5.03 6.65 -16.85
C ILE A 122 -4.23 5.76 -15.90
N THR A 123 -4.69 4.54 -15.63
CA THR A 123 -3.97 3.64 -14.71
C THR A 123 -2.60 3.25 -15.23
N ASP A 124 -2.45 2.97 -16.53
CA ASP A 124 -1.17 2.65 -17.16
C ASP A 124 -0.19 3.84 -17.07
N ALA A 125 -0.67 5.06 -17.36
CA ALA A 125 0.18 6.26 -17.25
C ALA A 125 0.66 6.48 -15.80
N ILE A 126 -0.22 6.29 -14.80
CA ILE A 126 0.17 6.37 -13.39
C ILE A 126 1.18 5.29 -13.06
N ALA A 127 0.96 4.04 -13.49
CA ALA A 127 1.90 2.93 -13.26
C ALA A 127 3.31 3.23 -13.80
N ASP A 128 3.38 3.90 -14.95
CA ASP A 128 4.64 4.34 -15.56
C ASP A 128 5.23 5.61 -14.92
N GLY A 129 4.56 6.21 -13.93
CA GLY A 129 4.96 7.48 -13.31
C GLY A 129 4.80 8.69 -14.22
N ARG A 130 3.99 8.57 -15.28
CA ARG A 130 3.68 9.64 -16.22
C ARG A 130 2.36 10.30 -15.87
N ARG A 131 2.23 11.60 -16.21
CA ARG A 131 0.94 12.29 -16.11
C ARG A 131 0.00 11.71 -17.18
N PRO A 132 -1.21 11.24 -16.80
CA PRO A 132 -2.21 10.84 -17.79
C PRO A 132 -2.65 12.02 -18.66
N VAL A 133 -3.00 11.76 -19.93
CA VAL A 133 -3.42 12.80 -20.90
C VAL A 133 -4.92 12.78 -21.20
N THR A 134 -5.63 11.73 -20.79
CA THR A 134 -7.05 11.49 -21.10
C THR A 134 -7.98 11.69 -19.90
N MET A 135 -7.54 12.44 -18.89
CA MET A 135 -8.31 12.70 -17.69
C MET A 135 -9.48 13.65 -17.95
N SER A 136 -10.63 13.40 -17.30
CA SER A 136 -11.70 14.38 -17.15
C SER A 136 -11.23 15.55 -16.27
N ALA A 137 -11.98 16.67 -16.29
CA ALA A 137 -11.64 17.84 -15.48
C ALA A 137 -11.55 17.53 -13.97
N ASP A 138 -12.41 16.65 -13.45
CA ASP A 138 -12.40 16.23 -12.05
C ASP A 138 -11.19 15.36 -11.74
N GLU A 139 -10.84 14.41 -12.61
CA GLU A 139 -9.65 13.56 -12.47
C GLU A 139 -8.37 14.40 -12.54
N GLU A 140 -8.30 15.41 -13.42
CA GLU A 140 -7.15 16.33 -13.47
C GLU A 140 -6.93 17.07 -12.16
N ILE A 141 -8.01 17.63 -11.58
CA ILE A 141 -7.93 18.35 -10.30
C ILE A 141 -7.41 17.44 -9.20
N VAL A 142 -7.97 16.23 -9.10
CA VAL A 142 -7.59 15.25 -8.06
C VAL A 142 -6.18 14.73 -8.27
N TYR A 143 -5.79 14.44 -9.52
CA TYR A 143 -4.43 14.01 -9.86
C TYR A 143 -3.40 15.09 -9.50
N ASP A 144 -3.61 16.34 -10.00
CA ASP A 144 -2.69 17.44 -9.75
C ASP A 144 -2.55 17.73 -8.26
N PHE A 145 -3.67 17.74 -7.51
CA PHE A 145 -3.68 17.93 -6.07
C PHE A 145 -2.86 16.84 -5.36
N THR A 146 -3.11 15.58 -5.71
CA THR A 146 -2.46 14.43 -5.05
C THR A 146 -0.97 14.40 -5.37
N ILE A 147 -0.58 14.62 -6.63
CA ILE A 147 0.82 14.58 -7.04
C ILE A 147 1.64 15.72 -6.42
N GLU A 148 1.07 16.94 -6.35
CA GLU A 148 1.71 18.05 -5.65
C GLU A 148 1.90 17.73 -4.16
N LEU A 149 0.85 17.23 -3.50
CA LEU A 149 0.91 16.87 -2.09
C LEU A 149 1.97 15.81 -1.83
N GLN A 150 2.03 14.76 -2.65
CA GLN A 150 2.97 13.66 -2.48
C GLN A 150 4.42 14.08 -2.76
N LYS A 151 4.67 14.85 -3.83
CA LYS A 151 6.03 15.26 -4.23
C LYS A 151 6.54 16.46 -3.44
N ASN A 152 5.73 17.50 -3.32
CA ASN A 152 6.15 18.78 -2.75
C ASN A 152 5.83 18.89 -1.25
N LYS A 153 5.09 17.93 -0.67
CA LYS A 153 4.60 17.95 0.72
C LYS A 153 3.67 19.13 1.04
N ARG A 154 3.14 19.76 0.00
CA ARG A 154 2.19 20.88 0.05
C ARG A 154 1.52 21.00 -1.31
N VAL A 155 0.42 21.75 -1.35
CA VAL A 155 -0.34 22.05 -2.55
C VAL A 155 -0.22 23.55 -2.84
N SER A 156 -0.07 23.94 -4.11
CA SER A 156 -0.04 25.36 -4.53
C SER A 156 -1.41 26.01 -4.36
N ASP A 157 -1.45 27.35 -4.22
CA ASP A 157 -2.71 28.10 -4.10
C ASP A 157 -3.61 27.89 -5.33
N ALA A 158 -3.02 27.77 -6.51
CA ALA A 158 -3.76 27.54 -7.75
C ALA A 158 -4.45 26.17 -7.73
N THR A 159 -3.74 25.11 -7.36
CA THR A 159 -4.29 23.75 -7.27
C THR A 159 -5.30 23.65 -6.13
N PHE A 160 -5.01 24.26 -4.98
CA PHE A 160 -5.95 24.33 -3.86
C PHE A 160 -7.26 25.01 -4.29
N SER A 161 -7.20 26.16 -4.94
CA SER A 161 -8.39 26.92 -5.35
C SER A 161 -9.26 26.12 -6.33
N ARG A 162 -8.65 25.41 -7.30
CA ARG A 162 -9.38 24.51 -8.22
C ARG A 162 -10.11 23.41 -7.45
N ALA A 163 -9.42 22.77 -6.50
CA ALA A 163 -9.98 21.69 -5.70
C ALA A 163 -11.09 22.17 -4.77
N GLU A 164 -10.90 23.33 -4.09
CA GLU A 164 -11.91 23.93 -3.21
C GLU A 164 -13.16 24.36 -4.00
N GLN A 165 -12.98 24.99 -5.15
CA GLN A 165 -14.10 25.43 -6.00
C GLN A 165 -14.93 24.23 -6.47
N ARG A 166 -14.30 23.11 -6.79
CA ARG A 166 -15.00 21.94 -7.35
C ARG A 166 -15.60 21.03 -6.27
N PHE A 167 -14.89 20.79 -5.18
CA PHE A 167 -15.25 19.79 -4.16
C PHE A 167 -15.54 20.38 -2.79
N GLY A 168 -15.39 21.68 -2.63
CA GLY A 168 -15.55 22.37 -1.35
C GLY A 168 -14.43 22.01 -0.35
N LYS A 169 -14.43 22.69 0.80
CA LYS A 169 -13.44 22.44 1.88
C LYS A 169 -13.47 20.99 2.39
N LYS A 170 -14.64 20.38 2.44
CA LYS A 170 -14.79 18.99 2.85
C LYS A 170 -14.07 18.05 1.89
N GLY A 171 -14.24 18.24 0.56
CA GLY A 171 -13.55 17.43 -0.44
C GLY A 171 -12.04 17.59 -0.39
N VAL A 172 -11.54 18.82 -0.16
CA VAL A 172 -10.11 19.07 0.05
C VAL A 172 -9.58 18.30 1.26
N VAL A 173 -10.27 18.37 2.40
CA VAL A 173 -9.87 17.62 3.62
C VAL A 173 -9.91 16.11 3.39
N ASP A 174 -10.93 15.61 2.69
CA ASP A 174 -11.04 14.19 2.37
C ASP A 174 -9.91 13.72 1.42
N MET A 175 -9.53 14.51 0.41
CA MET A 175 -8.37 14.20 -0.46
C MET A 175 -7.06 14.11 0.33
N VAL A 176 -6.82 15.07 1.23
CA VAL A 176 -5.65 15.02 2.12
C VAL A 176 -5.72 13.78 3.03
N GLY A 177 -6.90 13.48 3.56
CA GLY A 177 -7.15 12.32 4.39
C GLY A 177 -6.84 11.00 3.66
N ILE A 178 -7.36 10.81 2.44
CA ILE A 178 -7.12 9.62 1.64
C ILE A 178 -5.62 9.49 1.31
N SER A 179 -5.00 10.57 0.82
CA SER A 179 -3.58 10.59 0.48
C SER A 179 -2.70 10.26 1.70
N GLY A 180 -2.96 10.87 2.86
CA GLY A 180 -2.23 10.61 4.10
C GLY A 180 -2.45 9.19 4.64
N TYR A 181 -3.68 8.70 4.58
CA TYR A 181 -4.03 7.35 5.00
C TYR A 181 -3.28 6.29 4.18
N TYR A 182 -3.36 6.36 2.85
CA TYR A 182 -2.66 5.39 2.00
C TYR A 182 -1.14 5.56 2.01
N THR A 183 -0.63 6.77 2.27
CA THR A 183 0.78 6.97 2.61
C THR A 183 1.17 6.19 3.88
N SER A 184 0.36 6.26 4.93
CA SER A 184 0.60 5.50 6.17
C SER A 184 0.55 3.99 5.93
N LEU A 185 -0.41 3.48 5.15
CA LEU A 185 -0.47 2.07 4.78
C LEU A 185 0.77 1.64 3.99
N ALA A 186 1.18 2.45 3.01
CA ALA A 186 2.39 2.17 2.22
C ALA A 186 3.65 2.13 3.10
N MET A 187 3.78 3.06 4.06
CA MET A 187 4.88 3.05 5.05
C MET A 187 4.89 1.76 5.87
N GLN A 188 3.73 1.31 6.36
CA GLN A 188 3.60 0.07 7.14
C GLN A 188 4.03 -1.14 6.32
N LEU A 189 3.48 -1.30 5.11
CA LEU A 189 3.78 -2.41 4.24
C LEU A 189 5.25 -2.44 3.80
N ASN A 190 5.81 -1.29 3.42
CA ASN A 190 7.20 -1.17 3.02
C ASN A 190 8.16 -1.46 4.20
N THR A 191 7.84 -0.93 5.39
CA THR A 191 8.63 -1.19 6.62
C THR A 191 8.58 -2.66 7.01
N ALA A 192 7.40 -3.29 6.94
CA ALA A 192 7.19 -4.69 7.23
C ALA A 192 7.85 -5.62 6.19
N ARG A 193 8.21 -5.13 5.01
CA ARG A 193 8.54 -5.93 3.82
C ARG A 193 7.44 -6.95 3.55
N TYR A 194 6.21 -6.46 3.57
CA TYR A 194 5.03 -7.30 3.45
C TYR A 194 5.06 -8.09 2.14
N GLN A 195 4.87 -9.40 2.26
CA GLN A 195 4.83 -10.32 1.13
C GLN A 195 3.38 -10.74 0.91
N PHE A 196 2.96 -10.75 -0.33
CA PHE A 196 1.65 -11.26 -0.73
C PHE A 196 1.77 -12.08 -2.00
N SER A 197 0.87 -13.03 -2.16
CA SER A 197 0.79 -13.91 -3.31
C SER A 197 -0.47 -13.57 -4.14
N GLY A 198 -0.49 -14.03 -5.38
CA GLY A 198 -1.61 -13.84 -6.30
C GLY A 198 -1.16 -13.30 -7.64
N GLU A 199 -1.93 -13.61 -8.66
CA GLU A 199 -1.78 -13.04 -9.99
C GLU A 199 -2.56 -11.72 -10.08
N GLY A 200 -1.93 -10.68 -10.62
CA GLY A 200 -2.55 -9.38 -10.76
C GLY A 200 -1.55 -8.29 -11.12
N PRO A 201 -2.03 -7.05 -11.23
CA PRO A 201 -1.18 -5.93 -11.64
C PRO A 201 -0.07 -5.64 -10.62
N ARG A 202 1.13 -5.37 -11.11
CA ARG A 202 2.30 -5.02 -10.32
C ARG A 202 2.89 -3.72 -10.84
N LEU A 203 3.45 -2.94 -9.95
CA LEU A 203 4.22 -1.76 -10.32
C LEU A 203 5.61 -2.17 -10.79
N SER A 204 6.03 -1.65 -11.95
CA SER A 204 7.44 -1.69 -12.32
C SER A 204 8.22 -0.80 -11.36
N ARG A 205 9.31 -1.33 -10.78
CA ARG A 205 10.23 -0.48 -10.03
C ARG A 205 10.98 0.38 -11.01
N PHE A 206 11.03 1.69 -10.75
CA PHE A 206 11.97 2.54 -11.49
C PHE A 206 13.40 2.15 -11.12
N PRO A 207 14.33 2.13 -12.08
CA PRO A 207 15.75 2.05 -11.74
C PRO A 207 16.08 3.24 -10.84
N ASN A 208 16.77 2.94 -9.72
CA ASN A 208 17.31 3.96 -8.82
C ASN A 208 18.37 4.77 -9.52
#